data_61e39ac9174f777ec1a47bbbe3b2cd8a
#
_entry.id   61e39ac9174f777ec1a47bbbe3b2cd8a
#
_cell.length_a   1.000
_cell.length_b   1.000
_cell.length_c   1.000
_cell.angle_alpha   90.00
_cell.angle_beta   90.00
_cell.angle_gamma   90.00
#
_symmetry.space_group_name_H-M   'P 1'
#
loop_
_entity.id
_entity.type
_entity.pdbx_description
1 polymer ?
#
loop_
_entity_poly.entity_id
_entity_poly.type
_entity_poly.pdbx_seq_one_letter_code
_entity_poly.pdbx_strand_id
1 'polypeptide(L)'
;MESWSYINHRNIDRTKYKLALDRYPDNKDLYAQDFVWDILHPGWDLLVYGDYDLVVPLPHKRKWFCTSFRQPIFMRTIPLIGKNVDKQYFGQICSVLEANCALVHLNFHLNTSDKWSATGTYQLLDLLDNISNQRETYATNAKRMLKSHTDDLIFEQNIEASAFVSFFKAHVGFKYGNLKALHYDRLKKLIDVSIEKGIGSLSVVMHDGAPIAMAFFIDLNGVRYYIKGASSVKAKEVGAMYHLLDRGIEDAISKGLKKFDFVGSNTQGVADFNKKFGAKDVSYGVYKSNDLAWPLSMFFTSY
;
A
#
# COMPACT_ATOMS: atom_id res chain seq x y z
N MET A 1 3.19 18.98 30.40
CA MET A 1 2.39 19.33 29.18
C MET A 1 2.74 18.32 28.09
N GLU A 2 1.75 17.71 27.52
CA GLU A 2 1.96 16.83 26.37
C GLU A 2 2.44 17.67 25.20
N SER A 3 3.52 17.24 24.57
CA SER A 3 4.17 17.95 23.47
C SER A 3 4.60 16.98 22.38
N TRP A 4 4.78 17.50 21.17
CA TRP A 4 5.35 16.75 20.06
C TRP A 4 6.84 16.56 20.23
N SER A 5 7.32 15.35 19.95
CA SER A 5 8.74 14.99 19.94
C SER A 5 9.09 14.32 18.63
N TYR A 6 10.15 14.78 17.97
CA TYR A 6 10.74 14.14 16.81
C TYR A 6 11.82 13.16 17.24
N ILE A 7 11.66 11.90 16.93
CA ILE A 7 12.54 10.82 17.35
C ILE A 7 13.25 10.23 16.13
N ASN A 8 14.58 10.36 16.13
CA ASN A 8 15.39 9.74 15.08
C ASN A 8 15.34 8.22 15.17
N HIS A 9 15.47 7.54 14.02
CA HIS A 9 15.41 6.09 13.88
C HIS A 9 16.11 5.30 14.99
N ARG A 10 17.33 5.70 15.35
CA ARG A 10 18.16 4.99 16.33
C ARG A 10 17.62 5.07 17.77
N ASN A 11 16.77 6.03 18.05
CA ASN A 11 16.22 6.32 19.37
C ASN A 11 14.74 5.90 19.48
N ILE A 12 14.17 5.28 18.46
CA ILE A 12 12.78 4.80 18.52
C ILE A 12 12.68 3.65 19.50
N ASP A 13 11.84 3.84 20.53
CA ASP A 13 11.44 2.74 21.42
C ASP A 13 10.43 1.84 20.70
N ARG A 14 10.93 0.74 20.15
CA ARG A 14 10.14 -0.24 19.40
C ARG A 14 9.10 -0.93 20.27
N THR A 15 9.34 -1.05 21.57
CA THR A 15 8.38 -1.63 22.51
C THR A 15 7.20 -0.70 22.68
N LYS A 16 7.44 0.59 22.93
CA LYS A 16 6.38 1.61 23.02
C LYS A 16 5.61 1.73 21.70
N TYR A 17 6.29 1.67 20.56
CA TYR A 17 5.64 1.68 19.25
C TYR A 17 4.65 0.52 19.09
N LYS A 18 5.06 -0.70 19.45
CA LYS A 18 4.19 -1.89 19.39
C LYS A 18 3.02 -1.78 20.38
N LEU A 19 3.27 -1.28 21.58
CA LEU A 19 2.21 -1.02 22.56
C LEU A 19 1.19 0.02 22.05
N ALA A 20 1.64 1.07 21.34
CA ALA A 20 0.75 2.02 20.70
C ALA A 20 -0.12 1.35 19.63
N LEU A 21 0.44 0.48 18.79
CA LEU A 21 -0.32 -0.31 17.83
C LEU A 21 -1.37 -1.20 18.51
N ASP A 22 -1.02 -1.84 19.63
CA ASP A 22 -1.94 -2.72 20.36
C ASP A 22 -3.06 -1.93 21.06
N ARG A 23 -2.76 -0.71 21.54
CA ARG A 23 -3.72 0.20 22.16
C ARG A 23 -4.76 0.74 21.17
N TYR A 24 -4.39 0.89 19.90
CA TYR A 24 -5.23 1.46 18.85
C TYR A 24 -5.43 0.49 17.67
N PRO A 25 -6.18 -0.59 17.86
CA PRO A 25 -6.32 -1.65 16.86
C PRO A 25 -6.94 -1.17 15.54
N ASP A 26 -7.78 -0.13 15.55
CA ASP A 26 -8.39 0.45 14.35
C ASP A 26 -7.37 1.12 13.42
N ASN A 27 -6.21 1.51 13.96
CA ASN A 27 -5.11 2.08 13.18
C ASN A 27 -4.06 1.04 12.75
N LYS A 28 -4.31 -0.23 13.02
CA LYS A 28 -3.36 -1.34 12.85
C LYS A 28 -3.41 -1.91 11.41
N ASP A 29 -3.26 -1.03 10.42
CA ASP A 29 -3.18 -1.43 9.02
C ASP A 29 -1.77 -1.96 8.66
N LEU A 30 -1.60 -2.41 7.41
CA LEU A 30 -0.32 -2.91 6.91
C LEU A 30 0.80 -1.86 7.02
N TYR A 31 0.49 -0.59 6.73
CA TYR A 31 1.47 0.49 6.72
C TYR A 31 1.84 0.98 8.12
N ALA A 32 1.12 0.54 9.16
CA ALA A 32 1.47 0.77 10.56
C ALA A 32 2.49 -0.26 11.09
N GLN A 33 2.79 -1.34 10.35
CA GLN A 33 3.71 -2.37 10.80
C GLN A 33 5.17 -1.93 10.66
N ASP A 34 5.94 -2.04 11.75
CA ASP A 34 7.35 -1.65 11.79
C ASP A 34 8.21 -2.38 10.76
N PHE A 35 7.98 -3.68 10.55
CA PHE A 35 8.72 -4.46 9.55
C PHE A 35 8.51 -3.93 8.11
N VAL A 36 7.34 -3.38 7.80
CA VAL A 36 7.07 -2.79 6.48
C VAL A 36 7.93 -1.55 6.29
N TRP A 37 8.05 -0.72 7.33
CA TRP A 37 8.91 0.46 7.32
C TRP A 37 10.39 0.08 7.21
N ASP A 38 10.84 -0.88 8.01
CA ASP A 38 12.22 -1.37 7.99
C ASP A 38 12.64 -1.91 6.63
N ILE A 39 11.69 -2.44 5.85
CA ILE A 39 11.93 -2.95 4.50
C ILE A 39 11.80 -1.84 3.45
N LEU A 40 10.68 -1.13 3.44
CA LEU A 40 10.36 -0.18 2.35
C LEU A 40 11.07 1.16 2.53
N HIS A 41 11.34 1.58 3.76
CA HIS A 41 12.06 2.81 4.05
C HIS A 41 13.01 2.67 5.27
N PRO A 42 14.10 1.90 5.17
CA PRO A 42 15.06 1.75 6.27
C PRO A 42 15.57 3.11 6.77
N GLY A 43 15.65 3.26 8.08
CA GLY A 43 16.07 4.50 8.69
C GLY A 43 14.94 5.54 8.83
N TRP A 44 13.68 5.10 8.82
CA TRP A 44 12.52 5.94 9.11
C TRP A 44 12.57 6.52 10.52
N ASP A 45 12.11 7.75 10.68
CA ASP A 45 12.01 8.44 11.95
C ASP A 45 10.58 8.37 12.50
N LEU A 46 10.33 8.91 13.67
CA LEU A 46 9.04 8.88 14.32
C LEU A 46 8.68 10.26 14.86
N LEU A 47 7.46 10.69 14.63
CA LEU A 47 6.86 11.81 15.33
C LEU A 47 5.95 11.25 16.42
N VAL A 48 6.11 11.73 17.64
CA VAL A 48 5.40 11.24 18.83
C VAL A 48 4.76 12.41 19.56
N TYR A 49 3.51 12.23 19.98
CA TYR A 49 2.83 13.10 20.91
C TYR A 49 2.65 12.39 22.26
N GLY A 50 2.93 13.09 23.36
CA GLY A 50 2.88 12.50 24.70
C GLY A 50 3.85 11.33 24.89
N ASP A 51 3.46 10.32 25.62
CA ASP A 51 4.21 9.06 25.78
C ASP A 51 3.70 7.98 24.79
N TYR A 52 3.85 8.23 23.49
CA TYR A 52 3.34 7.40 22.40
C TYR A 52 1.79 7.32 22.35
N ASP A 53 1.11 8.39 22.75
CA ASP A 53 -0.35 8.49 22.66
C ASP A 53 -0.82 8.74 21.22
N LEU A 54 0.01 9.41 20.41
CA LEU A 54 -0.11 9.47 18.98
C LEU A 54 1.27 9.32 18.35
N VAL A 55 1.39 8.44 17.37
CA VAL A 55 2.65 8.18 16.66
C VAL A 55 2.46 8.22 15.16
N VAL A 56 3.44 8.82 14.46
CA VAL A 56 3.45 8.97 13.00
C VAL A 56 4.84 8.60 12.48
N PRO A 57 4.98 7.44 11.83
CA PRO A 57 6.23 7.09 11.16
C PRO A 57 6.53 8.05 10.01
N LEU A 58 7.79 8.46 9.89
CA LEU A 58 8.20 9.47 8.91
C LEU A 58 9.28 8.94 7.97
N PRO A 59 9.09 9.07 6.65
CA PRO A 59 10.06 8.65 5.65
C PRO A 59 11.16 9.70 5.48
N HIS A 60 12.10 9.74 6.42
CA HIS A 60 13.21 10.67 6.39
C HIS A 60 14.19 10.39 5.26
N LYS A 61 14.46 11.40 4.44
CA LYS A 61 15.51 11.36 3.42
C LYS A 61 16.30 12.64 3.43
N ARG A 62 17.62 12.52 3.63
CA ARG A 62 18.56 13.63 3.55
C ARG A 62 19.36 13.55 2.27
N LYS A 63 19.39 14.64 1.53
CA LYS A 63 20.25 14.80 0.35
C LYS A 63 20.96 16.16 0.46
N TRP A 64 22.30 16.14 0.51
CA TRP A 64 23.12 17.29 0.80
C TRP A 64 22.71 17.91 2.16
N PHE A 65 22.33 19.18 2.15
CA PHE A 65 21.85 19.92 3.34
C PHE A 65 20.30 19.97 3.45
N CYS A 66 19.60 19.33 2.53
CA CYS A 66 18.13 19.35 2.51
C CYS A 66 17.56 18.04 3.06
N THR A 67 16.66 18.15 4.05
CA THR A 67 15.83 17.06 4.54
C THR A 67 14.50 17.08 3.78
N SER A 68 13.98 15.91 3.45
CA SER A 68 12.68 15.76 2.82
C SER A 68 11.92 14.57 3.37
N PHE A 69 10.60 14.72 3.52
CA PHE A 69 9.65 13.64 3.78
C PHE A 69 8.87 13.35 2.51
N ARG A 70 9.13 12.22 1.88
CA ARG A 70 8.48 11.82 0.62
C ARG A 70 7.85 10.47 0.77
N GLN A 71 6.64 10.33 0.24
CA GLN A 71 5.91 9.06 0.24
C GLN A 71 6.81 7.91 -0.25
N PRO A 72 7.01 6.85 0.57
CA PRO A 72 7.81 5.71 0.14
C PRO A 72 7.13 4.96 -1.00
N ILE A 73 7.94 4.45 -1.92
CA ILE A 73 7.45 3.60 -3.00
C ILE A 73 6.86 2.32 -2.40
N PHE A 74 5.72 1.88 -2.91
CA PHE A 74 4.91 0.75 -2.45
C PHE A 74 4.15 0.97 -1.13
N MET A 75 4.19 2.17 -0.56
CA MET A 75 3.32 2.56 0.56
C MET A 75 2.24 3.52 0.05
N ARG A 76 0.97 3.26 0.40
CA ARG A 76 -0.14 4.11 0.00
C ARG A 76 -0.22 5.38 0.84
N THR A 77 -0.22 5.22 2.15
CA THR A 77 -0.42 6.29 3.12
C THR A 77 0.54 6.17 4.30
N ILE A 78 0.78 7.29 4.96
CA ILE A 78 1.44 7.34 6.26
C ILE A 78 0.38 7.07 7.32
N PRO A 79 0.56 6.09 8.23
CA PRO A 79 -0.38 5.82 9.30
C PRO A 79 -0.33 6.91 10.37
N LEU A 80 -1.49 7.20 10.93
CA LEU A 80 -1.67 8.03 12.12
C LEU A 80 -2.18 7.09 13.23
N ILE A 81 -1.32 6.74 14.18
CA ILE A 81 -1.60 5.73 15.19
C ILE A 81 -1.89 6.43 16.50
N GLY A 82 -3.17 6.52 16.88
CA GLY A 82 -3.61 7.21 18.07
C GLY A 82 -5.13 7.32 18.14
N LYS A 83 -5.64 7.80 19.27
CA LYS A 83 -7.07 8.00 19.46
C LYS A 83 -7.50 9.34 18.83
N ASN A 84 -8.54 9.30 18.01
CA ASN A 84 -9.23 10.50 17.49
C ASN A 84 -8.29 11.55 16.88
N VAL A 85 -7.47 11.14 15.91
CA VAL A 85 -6.67 12.11 15.15
C VAL A 85 -7.61 12.99 14.33
N ASP A 86 -7.97 14.13 14.85
CA ASP A 86 -8.84 15.13 14.25
C ASP A 86 -8.06 16.18 13.43
N LYS A 87 -8.78 17.16 12.90
CA LYS A 87 -8.19 18.28 12.15
C LYS A 87 -7.16 19.08 12.96
N GLN A 88 -7.37 19.22 14.27
CA GLN A 88 -6.49 20.00 15.14
C GLN A 88 -5.13 19.31 15.29
N TYR A 89 -5.11 18.00 15.60
CA TYR A 89 -3.89 17.23 15.68
C TYR A 89 -3.19 17.18 14.31
N PHE A 90 -3.93 17.04 13.23
CA PHE A 90 -3.33 17.04 11.90
C PHE A 90 -2.69 18.38 11.55
N GLY A 91 -3.29 19.51 11.93
CA GLY A 91 -2.68 20.84 11.80
C GLY A 91 -1.35 20.96 12.56
N GLN A 92 -1.27 20.42 13.78
CA GLN A 92 -0.04 20.36 14.55
C GLN A 92 1.02 19.47 13.88
N ILE A 93 0.63 18.29 13.38
CA ILE A 93 1.53 17.40 12.61
C ILE A 93 2.14 18.16 11.44
N CYS A 94 1.33 18.86 10.64
CA CYS A 94 1.82 19.65 9.51
C CYS A 94 2.86 20.69 9.95
N SER A 95 2.58 21.44 11.02
CA SER A 95 3.51 22.44 11.54
C SER A 95 4.84 21.83 12.00
N VAL A 96 4.81 20.66 12.65
CA VAL A 96 6.02 19.96 13.05
C VAL A 96 6.78 19.40 11.83
N LEU A 97 6.08 18.89 10.81
CA LEU A 97 6.71 18.44 9.56
C LEU A 97 7.45 19.61 8.88
N GLU A 98 6.80 20.76 8.74
CA GLU A 98 7.38 21.98 8.14
C GLU A 98 8.59 22.48 8.92
N ALA A 99 8.53 22.45 10.27
CA ALA A 99 9.64 22.88 11.12
C ALA A 99 10.90 21.98 11.01
N ASN A 100 10.73 20.70 10.62
CA ASN A 100 11.82 19.73 10.54
C ASN A 100 12.29 19.43 9.11
N CYS A 101 11.61 19.94 8.10
CA CYS A 101 11.84 19.53 6.73
C CYS A 101 11.43 20.62 5.73
N ALA A 102 12.33 20.92 4.79
CA ALA A 102 12.06 21.90 3.74
C ALA A 102 11.13 21.39 2.62
N LEU A 103 10.89 20.10 2.53
CA LEU A 103 10.06 19.49 1.50
C LEU A 103 9.25 18.33 2.04
N VAL A 104 7.93 18.46 2.03
CA VAL A 104 6.99 17.41 2.43
C VAL A 104 6.12 17.01 1.23
N HIS A 105 5.98 15.71 1.00
CA HIS A 105 5.00 15.16 0.06
C HIS A 105 4.57 13.79 0.60
N LEU A 106 3.50 13.78 1.39
CA LEU A 106 2.99 12.61 2.08
C LEU A 106 1.49 12.42 1.87
N ASN A 107 1.08 11.17 1.87
CA ASN A 107 -0.32 10.78 1.80
C ASN A 107 -0.79 10.31 3.18
N PHE A 108 -1.95 10.75 3.64
CA PHE A 108 -2.51 10.38 4.92
C PHE A 108 -3.93 9.86 4.78
N HIS A 109 -4.24 8.80 5.51
CA HIS A 109 -5.61 8.28 5.60
C HIS A 109 -6.40 9.08 6.64
N LEU A 110 -6.88 10.24 6.23
CA LEU A 110 -7.72 11.12 7.05
C LEU A 110 -8.83 11.70 6.16
N ASN A 111 -10.06 11.71 6.65
CA ASN A 111 -11.23 12.03 5.82
C ASN A 111 -11.36 13.52 5.47
N THR A 112 -10.91 14.42 6.34
CA THR A 112 -11.08 15.86 6.13
C THR A 112 -9.93 16.67 6.72
N SER A 113 -9.36 17.57 5.91
CA SER A 113 -8.45 18.62 6.37
C SER A 113 -8.43 19.75 5.35
N ASP A 114 -8.29 20.97 5.83
CA ASP A 114 -8.11 22.17 4.99
C ASP A 114 -6.65 22.28 4.48
N LYS A 115 -5.78 21.36 4.95
CA LYS A 115 -4.35 21.31 4.59
C LYS A 115 -4.06 20.41 3.37
N TRP A 116 -5.06 19.76 2.77
CA TRP A 116 -4.83 18.92 1.61
C TRP A 116 -4.48 19.73 0.36
N SER A 117 -3.37 19.38 -0.27
CA SER A 117 -3.00 19.90 -1.60
C SER A 117 -3.73 19.17 -2.73
N ALA A 118 -4.14 17.94 -2.48
CA ALA A 118 -4.89 17.09 -3.40
C ALA A 118 -5.53 15.93 -2.63
N THR A 119 -6.35 15.14 -3.33
CA THR A 119 -6.90 13.88 -2.83
C THR A 119 -6.52 12.74 -3.78
N GLY A 120 -6.26 11.57 -3.21
CA GLY A 120 -6.12 10.33 -3.95
C GLY A 120 -7.21 9.33 -3.56
N THR A 121 -7.33 8.23 -4.30
CA THR A 121 -8.29 7.17 -4.01
C THR A 121 -7.63 5.80 -4.05
N TYR A 122 -8.21 4.87 -3.32
CA TYR A 122 -7.95 3.44 -3.45
C TYR A 122 -9.27 2.68 -3.41
N GLN A 123 -9.26 1.41 -3.78
CA GLN A 123 -10.47 0.62 -3.83
C GLN A 123 -10.45 -0.41 -2.70
N LEU A 124 -11.56 -0.47 -1.95
CA LEU A 124 -11.78 -1.39 -0.86
C LEU A 124 -13.05 -2.18 -1.12
N LEU A 125 -12.99 -3.49 -0.93
CA LEU A 125 -14.11 -4.41 -1.05
C LEU A 125 -14.43 -4.99 0.32
N ASP A 126 -15.67 -4.83 0.77
CA ASP A 126 -16.19 -5.58 1.90
C ASP A 126 -16.50 -7.01 1.45
N LEU A 127 -15.94 -7.99 2.15
CA LEU A 127 -16.12 -9.40 1.82
C LEU A 127 -17.40 -9.93 2.44
N LEU A 128 -18.17 -10.67 1.65
CA LEU A 128 -19.38 -11.37 2.08
C LEU A 128 -19.01 -12.77 2.63
N ASP A 129 -19.97 -13.44 3.25
CA ASP A 129 -19.72 -14.72 3.94
C ASP A 129 -19.40 -15.89 2.98
N ASN A 130 -19.73 -15.75 1.69
CA ASN A 130 -19.41 -16.76 0.70
C ASN A 130 -19.16 -16.15 -0.68
N ILE A 131 -18.40 -16.87 -1.50
CA ILE A 131 -17.97 -16.40 -2.83
C ILE A 131 -19.14 -16.29 -3.83
N SER A 132 -20.18 -17.11 -3.71
CA SER A 132 -21.32 -17.05 -4.62
C SER A 132 -22.05 -15.71 -4.47
N ASN A 133 -22.33 -15.30 -3.24
CA ASN A 133 -22.91 -14.00 -2.96
C ASN A 133 -21.99 -12.86 -3.36
N GLN A 134 -20.68 -13.02 -3.14
CA GLN A 134 -19.68 -12.04 -3.57
C GLN A 134 -19.68 -11.84 -5.09
N ARG A 135 -19.70 -12.92 -5.86
CA ARG A 135 -19.75 -12.87 -7.34
C ARG A 135 -21.02 -12.19 -7.85
N GLU A 136 -22.13 -12.21 -7.09
CA GLU A 136 -23.34 -11.46 -7.47
C GLU A 136 -23.13 -9.94 -7.47
N THR A 137 -22.22 -9.44 -6.65
CA THR A 137 -21.86 -8.01 -6.63
C THR A 137 -20.96 -7.56 -7.78
N TYR A 138 -20.38 -8.51 -8.53
CA TYR A 138 -19.47 -8.19 -9.62
C TYR A 138 -20.21 -7.57 -10.81
N ALA A 139 -19.53 -6.68 -11.50
CA ALA A 139 -20.03 -6.11 -12.74
C ALA A 139 -20.22 -7.19 -13.82
N THR A 140 -21.19 -7.01 -14.72
CA THR A 140 -21.53 -7.95 -15.80
C THR A 140 -20.31 -8.39 -16.61
N ASN A 141 -19.39 -7.46 -16.89
CA ASN A 141 -18.17 -7.80 -17.62
C ASN A 141 -17.25 -8.74 -16.83
N ALA A 142 -17.09 -8.55 -15.50
CA ALA A 142 -16.30 -9.46 -14.69
C ALA A 142 -16.93 -10.86 -14.65
N LYS A 143 -18.24 -10.95 -14.43
CA LYS A 143 -18.99 -12.22 -14.50
C LYS A 143 -18.80 -12.95 -15.83
N ARG A 144 -18.84 -12.20 -16.94
CA ARG A 144 -18.61 -12.76 -18.27
C ARG A 144 -17.19 -13.30 -18.44
N MET A 145 -16.18 -12.53 -18.02
CA MET A 145 -14.79 -12.95 -18.12
C MET A 145 -14.48 -14.20 -17.28
N LEU A 146 -15.10 -14.32 -16.11
CA LEU A 146 -14.97 -15.51 -15.26
C LEU A 146 -15.62 -16.78 -15.84
N LYS A 147 -16.50 -16.65 -16.83
CA LYS A 147 -17.09 -17.79 -17.56
C LYS A 147 -16.30 -18.19 -18.79
N SER A 148 -15.30 -17.39 -19.20
CA SER A 148 -14.48 -17.65 -20.38
C SER A 148 -13.12 -18.20 -19.97
N HIS A 149 -12.54 -19.05 -20.82
CA HIS A 149 -11.18 -19.60 -20.67
C HIS A 149 -10.90 -20.33 -19.35
N THR A 150 -11.92 -20.91 -18.71
CA THR A 150 -11.77 -21.60 -17.42
C THR A 150 -10.86 -22.82 -17.50
N ASP A 151 -10.91 -23.54 -18.61
CA ASP A 151 -10.22 -24.82 -18.78
C ASP A 151 -8.77 -24.66 -19.25
N ASP A 152 -8.41 -23.48 -19.78
CA ASP A 152 -7.09 -23.19 -20.31
C ASP A 152 -6.14 -22.56 -19.27
N LEU A 153 -6.66 -22.21 -18.08
CA LEU A 153 -5.91 -21.51 -17.05
C LEU A 153 -5.57 -22.44 -15.88
N ILE A 154 -4.28 -22.60 -15.61
CA ILE A 154 -3.79 -23.33 -14.44
C ILE A 154 -3.38 -22.33 -13.37
N PHE A 155 -3.79 -22.58 -12.13
CA PHE A 155 -3.51 -21.72 -11.00
C PHE A 155 -2.52 -22.42 -10.08
N GLU A 156 -1.44 -21.71 -9.77
CA GLU A 156 -0.41 -22.21 -8.86
C GLU A 156 -0.18 -21.20 -7.74
N GLN A 157 0.27 -21.69 -6.62
CA GLN A 157 0.73 -20.92 -5.45
C GLN A 157 2.15 -21.33 -5.11
N ASN A 158 2.75 -20.61 -4.15
CA ASN A 158 4.11 -20.92 -3.66
C ASN A 158 5.22 -20.79 -4.70
N ILE A 159 5.08 -19.79 -5.59
CA ILE A 159 6.15 -19.40 -6.49
C ILE A 159 7.23 -18.62 -5.74
N GLU A 160 8.46 -18.66 -6.24
CA GLU A 160 9.58 -17.91 -5.69
C GLU A 160 9.38 -16.39 -5.81
N ALA A 161 9.73 -15.63 -4.76
CA ALA A 161 9.68 -14.17 -4.78
C ALA A 161 10.51 -13.56 -5.93
N SER A 162 11.63 -14.20 -6.28
CA SER A 162 12.47 -13.82 -7.41
C SER A 162 11.75 -13.93 -8.76
N ALA A 163 10.95 -14.97 -8.95
CA ALA A 163 10.14 -15.18 -10.15
C ALA A 163 9.07 -14.09 -10.27
N PHE A 164 8.35 -13.79 -9.17
CA PHE A 164 7.38 -12.69 -9.15
C PHE A 164 8.03 -11.35 -9.50
N VAL A 165 9.15 -10.99 -8.86
CA VAL A 165 9.82 -9.70 -9.09
C VAL A 165 10.32 -9.59 -10.52
N SER A 166 10.87 -10.67 -11.09
CA SER A 166 11.31 -10.71 -12.50
C SER A 166 10.14 -10.49 -13.45
N PHE A 167 9.02 -11.17 -13.22
CA PHE A 167 7.80 -11.03 -14.01
C PHE A 167 7.20 -9.62 -13.87
N PHE A 168 7.14 -9.08 -12.65
CA PHE A 168 6.67 -7.71 -12.41
C PHE A 168 7.54 -6.69 -13.13
N LYS A 169 8.87 -6.82 -13.06
CA LYS A 169 9.81 -5.93 -13.76
C LYS A 169 9.60 -5.95 -15.27
N ALA A 170 9.43 -7.14 -15.86
CA ALA A 170 9.26 -7.32 -17.29
C ALA A 170 7.93 -6.75 -17.82
N HIS A 171 6.83 -6.90 -17.10
CA HIS A 171 5.50 -6.58 -17.61
C HIS A 171 4.89 -5.28 -17.08
N VAL A 172 5.35 -4.79 -15.94
CA VAL A 172 4.75 -3.63 -15.26
C VAL A 172 5.79 -2.60 -14.84
N GLY A 173 7.00 -3.01 -14.49
CA GLY A 173 8.03 -2.15 -13.90
C GLY A 173 8.33 -0.90 -14.73
N PHE A 174 8.30 -1.01 -16.06
CA PHE A 174 8.56 0.10 -16.98
C PHE A 174 7.52 1.23 -16.89
N LYS A 175 6.31 0.95 -16.42
CA LYS A 175 5.24 1.96 -16.23
C LYS A 175 5.51 2.91 -15.05
N TYR A 176 6.40 2.50 -14.16
CA TYR A 176 6.75 3.27 -12.96
C TYR A 176 8.01 4.11 -13.17
N GLY A 177 8.36 4.55 -14.32
CA GLY A 177 9.47 5.44 -14.73
C GLY A 177 10.67 5.70 -13.79
N ASN A 178 10.48 5.55 -12.48
CA ASN A 178 11.44 5.86 -11.43
C ASN A 178 11.84 4.65 -10.53
N LEU A 179 11.41 3.41 -10.85
CA LEU A 179 11.83 2.23 -10.09
C LEU A 179 13.31 1.90 -10.39
N LYS A 180 14.10 1.88 -9.32
CA LYS A 180 15.51 1.48 -9.32
C LYS A 180 15.66 0.04 -8.82
N ALA A 181 16.83 -0.58 -9.00
CA ALA A 181 17.14 -1.92 -8.48
C ALA A 181 16.76 -2.07 -7.01
N LEU A 182 17.12 -1.09 -6.18
CA LEU A 182 16.79 -1.07 -4.76
C LEU A 182 15.27 -1.27 -4.47
N HIS A 183 14.38 -0.77 -5.33
CA HIS A 183 12.94 -0.92 -5.10
C HIS A 183 12.47 -2.35 -5.38
N TYR A 184 13.06 -3.01 -6.37
CA TYR A 184 12.80 -4.43 -6.64
C TYR A 184 13.36 -5.33 -5.52
N ASP A 185 14.55 -5.01 -4.99
CA ASP A 185 15.14 -5.72 -3.84
C ASP A 185 14.25 -5.59 -2.60
N ARG A 186 13.74 -4.39 -2.33
CA ARG A 186 12.78 -4.14 -1.23
C ARG A 186 11.46 -4.88 -1.43
N LEU A 187 10.94 -4.90 -2.66
CA LEU A 187 9.73 -5.67 -2.98
C LEU A 187 9.96 -7.16 -2.73
N LYS A 188 11.09 -7.71 -3.22
CA LYS A 188 11.47 -9.10 -2.94
C LYS A 188 11.54 -9.37 -1.44
N LYS A 189 12.24 -8.53 -0.69
CA LYS A 189 12.36 -8.67 0.76
C LYS A 189 11.01 -8.59 1.48
N LEU A 190 10.09 -7.72 1.01
CA LEU A 190 8.74 -7.65 1.59
C LEU A 190 7.97 -8.95 1.35
N ILE A 191 8.09 -9.55 0.16
CA ILE A 191 7.49 -10.85 -0.16
C ILE A 191 8.07 -11.92 0.76
N ASP A 192 9.41 -12.08 0.80
CA ASP A 192 10.09 -13.10 1.60
C ASP A 192 9.70 -13.03 3.08
N VAL A 193 9.79 -11.83 3.68
CA VAL A 193 9.46 -11.63 5.10
C VAL A 193 7.97 -11.85 5.38
N SER A 194 7.09 -11.47 4.46
CA SER A 194 5.65 -11.68 4.65
C SER A 194 5.28 -13.17 4.57
N ILE A 195 5.93 -13.93 3.67
CA ILE A 195 5.76 -15.39 3.57
C ILE A 195 6.32 -16.07 4.82
N GLU A 196 7.52 -15.69 5.27
CA GLU A 196 8.15 -16.23 6.51
C GLU A 196 7.26 -16.00 7.74
N LYS A 197 6.58 -14.83 7.81
CA LYS A 197 5.60 -14.52 8.86
C LYS A 197 4.26 -15.26 8.73
N GLY A 198 4.05 -16.02 7.67
CA GLY A 198 2.79 -16.72 7.41
C GLY A 198 1.63 -15.80 7.03
N ILE A 199 1.90 -14.55 6.63
CA ILE A 199 0.90 -13.56 6.22
C ILE A 199 0.95 -13.23 4.73
N GLY A 200 2.02 -13.60 4.02
CA GLY A 200 2.22 -13.34 2.60
C GLY A 200 1.84 -14.53 1.73
N SER A 201 1.32 -14.27 0.54
CA SER A 201 1.10 -15.30 -0.47
C SER A 201 1.33 -14.78 -1.88
N LEU A 202 1.86 -15.63 -2.75
CA LEU A 202 2.01 -15.39 -4.18
C LEU A 202 1.09 -16.34 -4.94
N SER A 203 0.45 -15.82 -5.99
CA SER A 203 -0.39 -16.61 -6.89
C SER A 203 -0.01 -16.32 -8.33
N VAL A 204 -0.04 -17.35 -9.16
CA VAL A 204 0.25 -17.27 -10.59
C VAL A 204 -0.85 -17.95 -11.40
N VAL A 205 -1.14 -17.39 -12.57
CA VAL A 205 -1.93 -18.01 -13.61
C VAL A 205 -1.01 -18.39 -14.76
N MET A 206 -1.00 -19.67 -15.07
CA MET A 206 -0.29 -20.26 -16.20
C MET A 206 -1.25 -20.46 -17.38
N HIS A 207 -0.74 -20.32 -18.59
CA HIS A 207 -1.43 -20.64 -19.84
C HIS A 207 -0.38 -21.18 -20.82
N ASP A 208 -0.65 -22.32 -21.43
CA ASP A 208 0.28 -23.01 -22.33
C ASP A 208 1.69 -23.23 -21.71
N GLY A 209 1.74 -23.57 -20.44
CA GLY A 209 2.98 -23.80 -19.70
C GLY A 209 3.79 -22.55 -19.34
N ALA A 210 3.27 -21.33 -19.62
CA ALA A 210 3.94 -20.08 -19.33
C ALA A 210 3.15 -19.23 -18.30
N PRO A 211 3.81 -18.52 -17.39
CA PRO A 211 3.15 -17.59 -16.48
C PRO A 211 2.67 -16.36 -17.24
N ILE A 212 1.38 -16.04 -17.10
CA ILE A 212 0.75 -14.90 -17.78
C ILE A 212 0.25 -13.81 -16.81
N ALA A 213 -0.08 -14.16 -15.57
CA ALA A 213 -0.49 -13.20 -14.54
C ALA A 213 0.02 -13.66 -13.19
N MET A 214 0.44 -12.71 -12.35
CA MET A 214 0.90 -12.95 -10.98
C MET A 214 0.37 -11.91 -10.03
N ALA A 215 0.13 -12.30 -8.77
CA ALA A 215 -0.28 -11.41 -7.68
C ALA A 215 0.45 -11.72 -6.39
N PHE A 216 0.76 -10.68 -5.64
CA PHE A 216 1.28 -10.72 -4.27
C PHE A 216 0.23 -10.17 -3.31
N PHE A 217 -0.12 -10.97 -2.31
CA PHE A 217 -1.07 -10.63 -1.26
C PHE A 217 -0.42 -10.65 0.11
N ILE A 218 -0.92 -9.82 1.02
CA ILE A 218 -0.63 -9.88 2.46
C ILE A 218 -1.95 -9.92 3.21
N ASP A 219 -2.11 -10.90 4.11
CA ASP A 219 -3.27 -11.05 4.98
C ASP A 219 -2.91 -10.55 6.38
N LEU A 220 -3.58 -9.50 6.84
CA LEU A 220 -3.30 -8.89 8.14
C LEU A 220 -4.57 -8.28 8.75
N ASN A 221 -4.83 -8.58 10.03
CA ASN A 221 -5.93 -7.99 10.80
C ASN A 221 -7.29 -8.04 10.09
N GLY A 222 -7.62 -9.19 9.50
CA GLY A 222 -8.89 -9.38 8.81
C GLY A 222 -8.99 -8.75 7.42
N VAL A 223 -7.90 -8.21 6.89
CA VAL A 223 -7.82 -7.58 5.57
C VAL A 223 -6.81 -8.32 4.69
N ARG A 224 -7.20 -8.63 3.45
CA ARG A 224 -6.27 -9.02 2.39
C ARG A 224 -5.86 -7.78 1.61
N TYR A 225 -4.57 -7.50 1.57
CA TYR A 225 -3.97 -6.44 0.76
C TYR A 225 -3.43 -7.02 -0.54
N TYR A 226 -3.95 -6.57 -1.68
CA TYR A 226 -3.41 -6.86 -3.00
C TYR A 226 -2.26 -5.91 -3.30
N ILE A 227 -1.06 -6.27 -2.86
CA ILE A 227 0.10 -5.37 -2.85
C ILE A 227 0.55 -5.02 -4.25
N LYS A 228 0.72 -6.03 -5.10
CA LYS A 228 1.14 -5.86 -6.50
C LYS A 228 0.63 -7.01 -7.35
N GLY A 229 0.27 -6.66 -8.59
CA GLY A 229 0.02 -7.63 -9.63
C GLY A 229 0.74 -7.26 -10.92
N ALA A 230 0.99 -8.26 -11.72
CA ALA A 230 1.57 -8.11 -13.04
C ALA A 230 0.86 -9.04 -14.02
N SER A 231 0.74 -8.60 -15.26
CA SER A 231 0.10 -9.39 -16.33
C SER A 231 0.78 -9.14 -17.67
N SER A 232 0.95 -10.20 -18.43
CA SER A 232 1.41 -10.15 -19.83
C SER A 232 0.31 -9.62 -20.77
N VAL A 233 0.64 -9.43 -22.04
CA VAL A 233 -0.36 -9.10 -23.07
C VAL A 233 -1.38 -10.23 -23.20
N LYS A 234 -0.91 -11.49 -23.22
CA LYS A 234 -1.77 -12.69 -23.31
C LYS A 234 -2.78 -12.77 -22.17
N ALA A 235 -2.38 -12.40 -20.96
CA ALA A 235 -3.29 -12.39 -19.81
C ALA A 235 -4.51 -11.47 -20.00
N LYS A 236 -4.38 -10.38 -20.76
CA LYS A 236 -5.52 -9.49 -21.07
C LYS A 236 -6.49 -10.13 -22.05
N GLU A 237 -5.98 -10.87 -23.03
CA GLU A 237 -6.79 -11.55 -24.04
C GLU A 237 -7.70 -12.60 -23.41
N VAL A 238 -7.13 -13.41 -22.50
CA VAL A 238 -7.84 -14.50 -21.82
C VAL A 238 -8.46 -14.10 -20.47
N GLY A 239 -8.37 -12.84 -20.09
CA GLY A 239 -8.95 -12.36 -18.83
C GLY A 239 -8.31 -12.92 -17.56
N ALA A 240 -7.05 -13.36 -17.59
CA ALA A 240 -6.39 -14.07 -16.49
C ALA A 240 -6.41 -13.29 -15.17
N MET A 241 -6.33 -11.94 -15.21
CA MET A 241 -6.39 -11.13 -13.99
C MET A 241 -7.77 -11.16 -13.30
N TYR A 242 -8.85 -11.38 -14.05
CA TYR A 242 -10.18 -11.56 -13.43
C TYR A 242 -10.21 -12.85 -12.62
N HIS A 243 -9.72 -13.95 -13.21
CA HIS A 243 -9.65 -15.23 -12.52
C HIS A 243 -8.69 -15.20 -11.32
N LEU A 244 -7.52 -14.55 -11.47
CA LEU A 244 -6.54 -14.44 -10.39
C LEU A 244 -7.09 -13.69 -9.17
N LEU A 245 -7.76 -12.56 -9.41
CA LEU A 245 -8.33 -11.77 -8.33
C LEU A 245 -9.59 -12.41 -7.74
N ASP A 246 -10.44 -13.04 -8.54
CA ASP A 246 -11.60 -13.79 -8.05
C ASP A 246 -11.16 -14.92 -7.11
N ARG A 247 -10.14 -15.70 -7.47
CA ARG A 247 -9.56 -16.71 -6.59
C ARG A 247 -8.91 -16.12 -5.35
N GLY A 248 -8.24 -14.96 -5.48
CA GLY A 248 -7.72 -14.24 -4.33
C GLY A 248 -8.81 -13.78 -3.36
N ILE A 249 -9.96 -13.36 -3.87
CA ILE A 249 -11.13 -12.98 -3.08
C ILE A 249 -11.75 -14.22 -2.42
N GLU A 250 -11.91 -15.31 -3.18
CA GLU A 250 -12.43 -16.59 -2.68
C GLU A 250 -11.57 -17.14 -1.53
N ASP A 251 -10.25 -17.16 -1.67
CA ASP A 251 -9.31 -17.57 -0.62
C ASP A 251 -9.37 -16.64 0.60
N ALA A 252 -9.54 -15.32 0.40
CA ALA A 252 -9.74 -14.38 1.50
C ALA A 252 -11.02 -14.66 2.30
N ILE A 253 -12.12 -14.95 1.61
CA ILE A 253 -13.40 -15.34 2.24
C ILE A 253 -13.24 -16.66 3.00
N SER A 254 -12.61 -17.67 2.40
CA SER A 254 -12.40 -18.98 3.04
C SER A 254 -11.57 -18.89 4.32
N LYS A 255 -10.65 -17.92 4.41
CA LYS A 255 -9.86 -17.60 5.60
C LYS A 255 -10.60 -16.72 6.61
N GLY A 256 -11.86 -16.36 6.36
CA GLY A 256 -12.67 -15.53 7.23
C GLY A 256 -12.28 -14.06 7.30
N LEU A 257 -11.49 -13.58 6.31
CA LEU A 257 -11.13 -12.17 6.19
C LEU A 257 -12.38 -11.34 5.88
N LYS A 258 -12.39 -10.08 6.29
CA LYS A 258 -13.55 -9.20 6.18
C LYS A 258 -13.45 -8.18 5.05
N LYS A 259 -12.23 -7.88 4.61
CA LYS A 259 -11.97 -6.87 3.58
C LYS A 259 -10.91 -7.33 2.58
N PHE A 260 -11.07 -6.87 1.34
CA PHE A 260 -10.04 -6.99 0.31
C PHE A 260 -9.65 -5.58 -0.14
N ASP A 261 -8.42 -5.18 0.16
CA ASP A 261 -7.86 -3.88 -0.16
C ASP A 261 -7.02 -3.99 -1.43
N PHE A 262 -7.43 -3.33 -2.51
CA PHE A 262 -6.70 -3.30 -3.77
C PHE A 262 -5.45 -2.39 -3.73
N VAL A 263 -5.13 -1.83 -2.56
CA VAL A 263 -3.97 -0.95 -2.28
C VAL A 263 -3.92 0.31 -3.14
N GLY A 264 -4.85 0.44 -4.05
CA GLY A 264 -5.12 1.63 -4.81
C GLY A 264 -4.30 1.81 -6.06
N SER A 265 -4.92 2.55 -6.97
CA SER A 265 -4.26 3.12 -8.13
C SER A 265 -4.90 4.46 -8.45
N ASN A 266 -4.07 5.48 -8.56
CA ASN A 266 -4.48 6.75 -9.16
C ASN A 266 -4.59 6.66 -10.70
N THR A 267 -4.35 5.48 -11.27
CA THR A 267 -4.57 5.21 -12.69
C THR A 267 -6.02 4.79 -12.91
N GLN A 268 -6.80 5.60 -13.62
CA GLN A 268 -8.24 5.39 -13.82
C GLN A 268 -8.56 3.97 -14.30
N GLY A 269 -7.85 3.45 -15.29
CA GLY A 269 -8.11 2.11 -15.81
C GLY A 269 -7.92 0.97 -14.78
N VAL A 270 -7.03 1.15 -13.79
CA VAL A 270 -6.85 0.16 -12.71
C VAL A 270 -7.97 0.33 -11.67
N ALA A 271 -8.32 1.55 -11.31
CA ALA A 271 -9.45 1.81 -10.42
C ALA A 271 -10.76 1.24 -10.98
N ASP A 272 -11.04 1.47 -12.26
CA ASP A 272 -12.22 0.94 -12.95
C ASP A 272 -12.22 -0.60 -13.03
N PHE A 273 -11.03 -1.20 -13.17
CA PHE A 273 -10.88 -2.64 -13.13
C PHE A 273 -11.20 -3.21 -11.74
N ASN A 274 -10.66 -2.59 -10.67
CA ASN A 274 -10.91 -3.01 -9.28
C ASN A 274 -12.41 -2.91 -8.92
N LYS A 275 -13.08 -1.84 -9.36
CA LYS A 275 -14.53 -1.64 -9.14
C LYS A 275 -15.41 -2.72 -9.79
N LYS A 276 -14.92 -3.44 -10.80
CA LYS A 276 -15.67 -4.54 -11.41
C LYS A 276 -15.90 -5.72 -10.45
N PHE A 277 -15.14 -5.79 -9.36
CA PHE A 277 -15.34 -6.78 -8.29
C PHE A 277 -16.26 -6.27 -7.15
N GLY A 278 -16.91 -5.11 -7.34
CA GLY A 278 -17.78 -4.51 -6.31
C GLY A 278 -17.04 -3.61 -5.32
N ALA A 279 -15.74 -3.35 -5.53
CA ALA A 279 -14.96 -2.46 -4.68
C ALA A 279 -15.43 -1.00 -4.77
N LYS A 280 -15.36 -0.29 -3.65
CA LYS A 280 -15.72 1.12 -3.52
C LYS A 280 -14.48 2.00 -3.38
N ASP A 281 -14.55 3.23 -3.88
CA ASP A 281 -13.51 4.21 -3.68
C ASP A 281 -13.46 4.68 -2.23
N VAL A 282 -12.27 4.72 -1.66
CA VAL A 282 -11.95 5.33 -0.38
C VAL A 282 -10.91 6.41 -0.62
N SER A 283 -11.18 7.61 -0.12
CA SER A 283 -10.30 8.78 -0.32
C SER A 283 -9.20 8.86 0.74
N TYR A 284 -8.07 9.43 0.36
CA TYR A 284 -7.00 9.85 1.26
C TYR A 284 -6.50 11.24 0.88
N GLY A 285 -5.96 11.99 1.85
CA GLY A 285 -5.41 13.32 1.63
C GLY A 285 -3.94 13.28 1.21
N VAL A 286 -3.54 14.20 0.33
CA VAL A 286 -2.16 14.44 -0.07
C VAL A 286 -1.72 15.77 0.50
N TYR A 287 -0.73 15.75 1.39
CA TYR A 287 -0.13 16.94 1.96
C TYR A 287 1.19 17.28 1.27
N LYS A 288 1.33 18.53 0.85
CA LYS A 288 2.56 19.04 0.22
C LYS A 288 2.94 20.38 0.85
N SER A 289 4.21 20.51 1.20
CA SER A 289 4.85 21.77 1.56
C SER A 289 6.22 21.85 0.91
N ASN A 290 6.62 23.03 0.46
CA ASN A 290 7.92 23.28 -0.18
C ASN A 290 8.44 24.65 0.24
N ASP A 291 9.30 24.68 1.27
CA ASP A 291 9.94 25.87 1.81
C ASP A 291 11.38 26.05 1.27
N LEU A 292 11.72 25.36 0.18
CA LEU A 292 13.03 25.53 -0.44
C LEU A 292 13.14 26.93 -1.07
N ALA A 293 14.23 27.63 -0.76
CA ALA A 293 14.54 28.90 -1.39
C ALA A 293 14.72 28.75 -2.92
N TRP A 294 14.29 29.74 -3.67
CA TRP A 294 14.58 29.84 -5.11
C TRP A 294 16.10 29.92 -5.35
N PRO A 295 16.72 29.18 -6.31
CA PRO A 295 16.10 28.36 -7.34
C PRO A 295 15.90 26.88 -6.96
N LEU A 296 16.27 26.45 -5.76
CA LEU A 296 16.18 25.03 -5.34
C LEU A 296 14.76 24.48 -5.40
N SER A 297 13.77 25.32 -5.08
CA SER A 297 12.36 24.93 -5.18
C SER A 297 11.96 24.44 -6.57
N MET A 298 12.56 24.94 -7.65
CA MET A 298 12.29 24.52 -9.02
C MET A 298 12.80 23.12 -9.35
N PHE A 299 13.92 22.71 -8.73
CA PHE A 299 14.54 21.38 -8.98
C PHE A 299 13.88 20.25 -8.20
N PHE A 300 13.03 20.57 -7.23
CA PHE A 300 12.37 19.60 -6.35
C PHE A 300 10.85 19.55 -6.49
N THR A 301 10.26 20.27 -7.46
CA THR A 301 8.82 20.27 -7.72
C THR A 301 8.34 19.10 -8.59
N SER A 302 9.24 18.43 -9.30
CA SER A 302 8.90 17.33 -10.20
C SER A 302 9.12 15.97 -9.51
N TYR A 303 8.04 15.48 -8.84
CA TYR A 303 7.73 14.03 -8.72
C TYR A 303 6.29 13.85 -8.27
#